data_cb6bc2b20711dffa9cf7ec11f48b2bf5
#
_entry.id   cb6bc2b20711dffa9cf7ec11f48b2bf5
#
_cell.length_a   1.000
_cell.length_b   1.000
_cell.length_c   1.000
_cell.angle_alpha   90.00
_cell.angle_beta   90.00
_cell.angle_gamma   90.00
#
_symmetry.space_group_name_H-M   'P 1'
#
loop_
_entity.id
_entity.type
_entity.pdbx_description
1 polymer ?
#
loop_
_entity_poly.entity_id
_entity_poly.type
_entity_poly.pdbx_seq_one_letter_code
_entity_poly.pdbx_strand_id
1 'polypeptide(L)'
;VSETRSDGELLRAAADGDRRAFEELYRRYAPWLTARLRGRCADAGVVDDVVQETFLAIWRGKARYREDGDVAGWLWRIGSRRLIDALRSDGARGRLRQALSRLRHRDEASAEERVLAGVEHGDLAGALVRLSPELRAVLQATVIDGLTTREAAVLLGIPPGTVKTRAMRARKQLREALT
;
A
#
# COMPACT_ATOMS: atom_id res chain seq x y z
N VAL A 1 22.45 -17.70 -21.38
CA VAL A 1 22.38 -16.76 -20.27
C VAL A 1 21.18 -15.87 -20.55
N SER A 2 20.03 -16.12 -19.90
CA SER A 2 18.86 -15.24 -20.01
C SER A 2 19.23 -13.92 -19.34
N GLU A 3 19.41 -12.87 -20.11
CA GLU A 3 19.48 -11.50 -19.57
C GLU A 3 18.21 -11.23 -18.78
N THR A 4 18.35 -11.04 -17.49
CA THR A 4 17.22 -10.71 -16.61
C THR A 4 16.83 -9.26 -16.92
N ARG A 5 15.76 -9.07 -17.69
CA ARG A 5 15.22 -7.73 -18.01
C ARG A 5 14.94 -6.98 -16.71
N SER A 6 15.28 -5.71 -16.69
CA SER A 6 14.92 -4.81 -15.59
C SER A 6 13.40 -4.64 -15.51
N ASP A 7 12.90 -4.26 -14.35
CA ASP A 7 11.46 -4.07 -14.14
C ASP A 7 10.89 -2.97 -15.04
N GLY A 8 11.65 -1.92 -15.32
CA GLY A 8 11.27 -0.86 -16.26
C GLY A 8 11.16 -1.36 -17.71
N GLU A 9 12.06 -2.25 -18.15
CA GLU A 9 11.99 -2.90 -19.46
C GLU A 9 10.80 -3.84 -19.57
N LEU A 10 10.51 -4.61 -18.50
CA LEU A 10 9.33 -5.47 -18.44
C LEU A 10 8.04 -4.66 -18.53
N LEU A 11 7.95 -3.52 -17.83
CA LEU A 11 6.78 -2.64 -17.86
C LEU A 11 6.54 -2.06 -19.25
N ARG A 12 7.60 -1.59 -19.94
CA ARG A 12 7.48 -1.09 -21.31
C ARG A 12 7.03 -2.17 -22.27
N ALA A 13 7.71 -3.32 -22.26
CA ALA A 13 7.38 -4.44 -23.12
C ALA A 13 5.94 -4.94 -22.89
N ALA A 14 5.50 -5.03 -21.63
CA ALA A 14 4.13 -5.40 -21.30
C ALA A 14 3.10 -4.38 -21.83
N ALA A 15 3.37 -3.08 -21.71
CA ALA A 15 2.52 -2.02 -22.25
C ALA A 15 2.45 -2.04 -23.79
N ASP A 16 3.51 -2.53 -24.45
CA ASP A 16 3.59 -2.72 -25.90
C ASP A 16 3.00 -4.07 -26.37
N GLY A 17 2.42 -4.87 -25.44
CA GLY A 17 1.73 -6.11 -25.73
C GLY A 17 2.61 -7.37 -25.66
N ASP A 18 3.82 -7.30 -25.12
CA ASP A 18 4.66 -8.49 -24.85
C ASP A 18 4.06 -9.29 -23.67
N ARG A 19 3.37 -10.37 -24.00
CA ARG A 19 2.71 -11.24 -23.04
C ARG A 19 3.70 -11.89 -22.06
N ARG A 20 4.91 -12.25 -22.52
CA ARG A 20 5.92 -12.87 -21.63
C ARG A 20 6.45 -11.86 -20.61
N ALA A 21 6.67 -10.63 -21.03
CA ALA A 21 7.05 -9.56 -20.10
C ALA A 21 5.95 -9.28 -19.09
N PHE A 22 4.68 -9.30 -19.51
CA PHE A 22 3.54 -9.15 -18.60
C PHE A 22 3.42 -10.31 -17.60
N GLU A 23 3.54 -11.56 -18.05
CA GLU A 23 3.50 -12.75 -17.20
C GLU A 23 4.63 -12.73 -16.15
N GLU A 24 5.84 -12.32 -16.55
CA GLU A 24 6.98 -12.18 -15.64
C GLU A 24 6.74 -11.08 -14.60
N LEU A 25 6.24 -9.92 -15.02
CA LEU A 25 5.90 -8.81 -14.15
C LEU A 25 4.80 -9.21 -13.13
N TYR A 26 3.76 -9.88 -13.62
CA TYR A 26 2.67 -10.37 -12.78
C TYR A 26 3.19 -11.37 -11.74
N ARG A 27 3.96 -12.36 -12.15
CA ARG A 27 4.55 -13.38 -11.27
C ARG A 27 5.45 -12.74 -10.19
N ARG A 28 6.18 -11.69 -10.53
CA ARG A 28 7.10 -11.00 -9.64
C ARG A 28 6.40 -10.15 -8.59
N TYR A 29 5.34 -9.44 -8.99
CA TYR A 29 4.73 -8.41 -8.15
C TYR A 29 3.33 -8.70 -7.64
N ALA A 30 2.54 -9.57 -8.28
CA ALA A 30 1.17 -9.81 -7.85
C ALA A 30 1.08 -10.42 -6.44
N PRO A 31 1.91 -11.40 -6.04
CA PRO A 31 1.87 -11.93 -4.67
C PRO A 31 2.20 -10.86 -3.61
N TRP A 32 3.20 -10.05 -3.87
CA TRP A 32 3.61 -8.95 -2.99
C TRP A 32 2.49 -7.89 -2.87
N LEU A 33 1.92 -7.46 -3.99
CA LEU A 33 0.83 -6.47 -4.00
C LEU A 33 -0.40 -7.01 -3.27
N THR A 34 -0.76 -8.27 -3.51
CA THR A 34 -1.88 -8.95 -2.84
C THR A 34 -1.68 -8.98 -1.32
N ALA A 35 -0.53 -9.43 -0.84
CA ALA A 35 -0.21 -9.50 0.59
C ALA A 35 -0.33 -8.11 1.24
N ARG A 36 0.22 -7.09 0.59
CA ARG A 36 0.20 -5.71 1.10
C ARG A 36 -1.20 -5.09 1.10
N LEU A 37 -2.03 -5.38 0.09
CA LEU A 37 -3.43 -4.94 0.05
C LEU A 37 -4.30 -5.69 1.07
N ARG A 38 -4.04 -6.97 1.33
CA ARG A 38 -4.70 -7.74 2.39
C ARG A 38 -4.44 -7.16 3.78
N GLY A 39 -3.28 -6.60 4.01
CA GLY A 39 -3.00 -5.82 5.23
C GLY A 39 -3.85 -4.54 5.37
N ARG A 40 -4.59 -4.12 4.34
CA ARG A 40 -5.46 -2.93 4.33
C ARG A 40 -6.95 -3.25 4.19
N CYS A 41 -7.28 -4.41 3.66
CA CYS A 41 -8.66 -4.85 3.40
C CYS A 41 -8.78 -6.36 3.61
N ALA A 42 -9.70 -6.78 4.50
CA ALA A 42 -9.94 -8.21 4.77
C ALA A 42 -10.83 -8.88 3.72
N ASP A 43 -11.51 -8.11 2.87
CA ASP A 43 -12.33 -8.66 1.79
C ASP A 43 -11.40 -9.14 0.66
N ALA A 44 -11.18 -10.46 0.61
CA ALA A 44 -10.30 -11.08 -0.38
C ALA A 44 -10.77 -10.83 -1.82
N GLY A 45 -12.09 -10.80 -2.05
CA GLY A 45 -12.66 -10.52 -3.37
C GLY A 45 -12.32 -9.12 -3.87
N VAL A 46 -12.46 -8.12 -2.99
CA VAL A 46 -12.08 -6.74 -3.30
C VAL A 46 -10.57 -6.64 -3.59
N VAL A 47 -9.74 -7.32 -2.81
CA VAL A 47 -8.29 -7.32 -3.03
C VAL A 47 -7.94 -7.96 -4.36
N ASP A 48 -8.51 -9.11 -4.68
CA ASP A 48 -8.24 -9.84 -5.93
C ASP A 48 -8.66 -9.00 -7.15
N ASP A 49 -9.84 -8.34 -7.10
CA ASP A 49 -10.31 -7.43 -8.14
C ASP A 49 -9.34 -6.24 -8.32
N VAL A 50 -8.89 -5.63 -7.22
CA VAL A 50 -7.95 -4.50 -7.26
C VAL A 50 -6.61 -4.90 -7.86
N VAL A 51 -6.08 -6.07 -7.51
CA VAL A 51 -4.84 -6.60 -8.10
C VAL A 51 -5.03 -6.81 -9.60
N GLN A 52 -6.09 -7.50 -10.00
CA GLN A 52 -6.40 -7.75 -11.41
C GLN A 52 -6.52 -6.44 -12.21
N GLU A 53 -7.31 -5.50 -11.72
CA GLU A 53 -7.50 -4.19 -12.36
C GLU A 53 -6.20 -3.37 -12.45
N THR A 54 -5.31 -3.50 -11.46
CA THR A 54 -4.02 -2.83 -11.47
C THR A 54 -3.15 -3.35 -12.62
N PHE A 55 -3.04 -4.67 -12.78
CA PHE A 55 -2.26 -5.27 -13.85
C PHE A 55 -2.92 -5.11 -15.23
N LEU A 56 -4.26 -5.16 -15.30
CA LEU A 56 -4.97 -4.86 -16.56
C LEU A 56 -4.74 -3.42 -17.04
N ALA A 57 -4.60 -2.45 -16.13
CA ALA A 57 -4.29 -1.08 -16.52
C ALA A 57 -2.88 -0.95 -17.13
N ILE A 58 -1.93 -1.76 -16.65
CA ILE A 58 -0.58 -1.85 -17.25
C ILE A 58 -0.68 -2.45 -18.64
N TRP A 59 -1.32 -3.59 -18.78
CA TRP A 59 -1.50 -4.28 -20.06
C TRP A 59 -2.17 -3.41 -21.13
N ARG A 60 -3.15 -2.60 -20.72
CA ARG A 60 -3.85 -1.69 -21.63
C ARG A 60 -3.10 -0.37 -21.89
N GLY A 61 -1.90 -0.21 -21.39
CA GLY A 61 -1.11 1.02 -21.51
C GLY A 61 -1.73 2.25 -20.85
N LYS A 62 -2.75 2.05 -19.98
CA LYS A 62 -3.43 3.15 -19.26
C LYS A 62 -2.62 3.66 -18.07
N ALA A 63 -1.72 2.86 -17.53
CA ALA A 63 -0.84 3.22 -16.44
C ALA A 63 0.56 3.47 -17.01
N ARG A 64 1.01 4.73 -17.02
CA ARG A 64 2.35 5.10 -17.49
C ARG A 64 3.32 5.15 -16.33
N TYR A 65 4.36 4.34 -16.41
CA TYR A 65 5.49 4.39 -15.50
C TYR A 65 6.51 5.40 -15.99
N ARG A 66 7.03 6.23 -15.09
CA ARG A 66 8.18 7.09 -15.34
C ARG A 66 9.42 6.39 -14.79
N GLU A 67 10.49 6.32 -15.57
CA GLU A 67 11.70 5.55 -15.26
C GLU A 67 12.54 6.09 -14.10
N ASP A 68 12.06 7.06 -13.38
CA ASP A 68 12.72 7.76 -12.28
C ASP A 68 12.37 7.23 -10.88
N GLY A 69 11.68 6.07 -10.79
CA GLY A 69 11.18 5.56 -9.53
C GLY A 69 11.22 4.04 -9.36
N ASP A 70 10.94 3.61 -8.13
CA ASP A 70 10.75 2.22 -7.78
C ASP A 70 9.42 1.68 -8.34
N VAL A 71 9.49 0.58 -9.10
CA VAL A 71 8.33 -0.08 -9.70
C VAL A 71 7.36 -0.59 -8.63
N ALA A 72 7.85 -1.12 -7.52
CA ALA A 72 7.02 -1.59 -6.43
C ALA A 72 6.23 -0.44 -5.80
N GLY A 73 6.86 0.69 -5.52
CA GLY A 73 6.21 1.89 -5.01
C GLY A 73 5.19 2.49 -5.98
N TRP A 74 5.46 2.41 -7.29
CA TRP A 74 4.51 2.85 -8.31
C TRP A 74 3.29 1.92 -8.40
N LEU A 75 3.47 0.60 -8.41
CA LEU A 75 2.40 -0.39 -8.34
C LEU A 75 1.56 -0.22 -7.08
N TRP A 76 2.21 -0.01 -5.94
CA TRP A 76 1.53 0.25 -4.67
C TRP A 76 0.63 1.48 -4.74
N ARG A 77 1.10 2.59 -5.32
CA ARG A 77 0.27 3.80 -5.51
C ARG A 77 -0.96 3.56 -6.37
N ILE A 78 -0.84 2.76 -7.42
CA ILE A 78 -2.00 2.41 -8.25
C ILE A 78 -2.96 1.51 -7.47
N GLY A 79 -2.46 0.43 -6.88
CA GLY A 79 -3.27 -0.52 -6.15
C GLY A 79 -3.99 0.11 -4.95
N SER A 80 -3.29 0.91 -4.14
CA SER A 80 -3.89 1.57 -2.98
C SER A 80 -5.00 2.57 -3.36
N ARG A 81 -4.83 3.33 -4.45
CA ARG A 81 -5.88 4.23 -4.95
C ARG A 81 -7.09 3.46 -5.46
N ARG A 82 -6.89 2.37 -6.21
CA ARG A 82 -7.97 1.50 -6.64
C ARG A 82 -8.73 0.86 -5.48
N LEU A 83 -8.00 0.45 -4.43
CA LEU A 83 -8.63 -0.04 -3.21
C LEU A 83 -9.52 1.03 -2.57
N ILE A 84 -9.04 2.27 -2.47
CA ILE A 84 -9.82 3.39 -1.94
C ILE A 84 -11.08 3.63 -2.77
N ASP A 85 -10.98 3.58 -4.09
CA ASP A 85 -12.13 3.78 -4.98
C ASP A 85 -13.14 2.64 -4.85
N ALA A 86 -12.68 1.38 -4.74
CA ALA A 86 -13.52 0.23 -4.47
C ALA A 86 -14.26 0.38 -3.12
N LEU A 87 -13.57 0.79 -2.06
CA LEU A 87 -14.18 1.02 -0.75
C LEU A 87 -15.17 2.19 -0.73
N ARG A 88 -14.98 3.19 -1.57
CA ARG A 88 -15.94 4.29 -1.75
C ARG A 88 -17.21 3.83 -2.44
N SER A 89 -17.08 2.99 -3.48
CA SER A 89 -18.22 2.50 -4.27
C SER A 89 -19.12 1.54 -3.48
N ASP A 90 -18.55 0.80 -2.53
CA ASP A 90 -19.26 -0.17 -1.70
C ASP A 90 -20.19 0.47 -0.62
N GLY A 91 -20.18 1.77 -0.48
CA GLY A 91 -21.05 2.52 0.42
C GLY A 91 -21.01 2.09 1.89
N ALA A 92 -22.20 1.96 2.54
CA ALA A 92 -22.32 1.62 3.96
C ALA A 92 -21.84 0.18 4.27
N ARG A 93 -21.99 -0.77 3.35
CA ARG A 93 -21.56 -2.16 3.52
C ARG A 93 -20.04 -2.27 3.55
N GLY A 94 -19.35 -1.54 2.68
CA GLY A 94 -17.89 -1.52 2.66
C GLY A 94 -17.29 -0.91 3.94
N ARG A 95 -17.93 0.12 4.48
CA ARG A 95 -17.51 0.73 5.76
C ARG A 95 -17.64 -0.22 6.94
N LEU A 96 -18.70 -1.01 6.99
CA LEU A 96 -18.90 -2.01 8.05
C LEU A 96 -17.88 -3.15 7.94
N ARG A 97 -17.67 -3.70 6.74
CA ARG A 97 -16.64 -4.74 6.51
C ARG A 97 -15.24 -4.25 6.86
N GLN A 98 -14.91 -3.01 6.48
CA GLN A 98 -13.63 -2.40 6.79
C GLN A 98 -13.45 -2.17 8.30
N ALA A 99 -14.50 -1.78 9.04
CA ALA A 99 -14.44 -1.65 10.49
C ALA A 99 -14.17 -2.99 11.18
N LEU A 100 -14.85 -4.06 10.74
CA LEU A 100 -14.64 -5.43 11.24
C LEU A 100 -13.25 -5.97 10.88
N SER A 101 -12.75 -5.65 9.69
CA SER A 101 -11.40 -6.00 9.23
C SER A 101 -10.31 -5.42 10.14
N ARG A 102 -10.44 -4.16 10.53
CA ARG A 102 -9.47 -3.50 11.41
C ARG A 102 -9.36 -4.14 12.79
N LEU A 103 -10.45 -4.69 13.29
CA LEU A 103 -10.46 -5.42 14.56
C LEU A 103 -9.67 -6.74 14.44
N ARG A 104 -9.73 -7.41 13.28
CA ARG A 104 -9.02 -8.67 13.02
C ARG A 104 -7.53 -8.48 12.70
N HIS A 105 -7.18 -7.47 11.90
CA HIS A 105 -5.79 -7.23 11.46
C HIS A 105 -4.91 -6.54 12.51
N ARG A 106 -5.47 -6.17 13.65
CA ARG A 106 -4.72 -5.57 14.75
C ARG A 106 -3.65 -6.50 15.32
N ASP A 107 -3.85 -7.82 15.18
CA ASP A 107 -2.96 -8.83 15.73
C ASP A 107 -1.96 -9.41 14.69
N GLU A 108 -2.31 -9.44 13.39
CA GLU A 108 -1.47 -10.07 12.35
C GLU A 108 -0.46 -9.13 11.70
N ALA A 109 -0.81 -7.86 11.45
CA ALA A 109 0.10 -6.87 10.84
C ALA A 109 1.32 -6.56 11.72
N SER A 110 1.23 -6.80 13.02
CA SER A 110 2.30 -6.57 14.00
C SER A 110 3.52 -7.51 13.84
N ALA A 111 3.40 -8.65 13.18
CA ALA A 111 4.48 -9.63 13.06
C ALA A 111 5.34 -9.44 11.80
N GLU A 112 4.73 -9.18 10.65
CA GLU A 112 5.45 -8.99 9.37
C GLU A 112 6.15 -7.62 9.29
N GLU A 113 5.52 -6.55 9.79
CA GLU A 113 6.15 -5.23 9.88
C GLU A 113 7.39 -5.22 10.79
N ARG A 114 7.44 -6.07 11.81
CA ARG A 114 8.62 -6.22 12.68
C ARG A 114 9.82 -6.86 11.98
N VAL A 115 9.60 -7.72 11.00
CA VAL A 115 10.67 -8.40 10.25
C VAL A 115 11.30 -7.48 9.21
N LEU A 116 10.51 -6.62 8.55
CA LEU A 116 11.02 -5.67 7.56
C LEU A 116 11.66 -4.41 8.18
N ALA A 117 11.28 -4.04 9.41
CA ALA A 117 11.86 -2.91 10.13
C ALA A 117 13.21 -3.21 10.80
N GLY A 118 13.64 -4.48 10.80
CA GLY A 118 14.79 -4.95 11.60
C GLY A 118 16.17 -4.72 11.02
N VAL A 119 16.33 -4.17 9.81
CA VAL A 119 17.61 -4.33 9.12
C VAL A 119 18.50 -3.08 9.03
N GLU A 120 18.03 -1.83 9.09
CA GLU A 120 18.95 -0.70 8.88
C GLU A 120 18.73 0.64 9.62
N HIS A 121 17.72 0.79 10.49
CA HIS A 121 17.48 2.09 11.17
C HIS A 121 17.08 1.90 12.64
N GLY A 122 17.99 1.45 13.48
CA GLY A 122 17.76 1.09 14.88
C GLY A 122 16.91 2.11 15.68
N ASP A 123 17.21 3.39 15.59
CA ASP A 123 16.49 4.42 16.34
C ASP A 123 15.10 4.73 15.77
N LEU A 124 14.95 4.79 14.43
CA LEU A 124 13.67 5.07 13.77
C LEU A 124 12.69 3.91 13.91
N ALA A 125 13.16 2.67 13.74
CA ALA A 125 12.32 1.48 13.92
C ALA A 125 11.81 1.38 15.36
N GLY A 126 12.67 1.61 16.34
CA GLY A 126 12.30 1.66 17.76
C GLY A 126 11.30 2.79 18.07
N ALA A 127 11.47 3.96 17.47
CA ALA A 127 10.55 5.08 17.62
C ALA A 127 9.18 4.79 17.00
N LEU A 128 9.14 4.15 15.82
CA LEU A 128 7.89 3.74 15.17
C LEU A 128 7.11 2.70 15.99
N VAL A 129 7.81 1.75 16.62
CA VAL A 129 7.18 0.73 17.48
C VAL A 129 6.54 1.36 18.72
N ARG A 130 7.11 2.45 19.25
CA ARG A 130 6.58 3.17 20.41
C ARG A 130 5.33 4.01 20.11
N LEU A 131 5.04 4.29 18.85
CA LEU A 131 3.78 4.96 18.48
C LEU A 131 2.57 4.07 18.78
N SER A 132 1.46 4.68 19.20
CA SER A 132 0.20 3.95 19.29
C SER A 132 -0.20 3.40 17.90
N PRO A 133 -0.92 2.27 17.83
CA PRO A 133 -1.35 1.67 16.56
C PRO A 133 -2.06 2.67 15.64
N GLU A 134 -2.90 3.56 16.21
CA GLU A 134 -3.64 4.58 15.47
C GLU A 134 -2.73 5.66 14.85
N LEU A 135 -1.70 6.08 15.57
CA LEU A 135 -0.72 7.06 15.07
C LEU A 135 0.16 6.43 13.99
N ARG A 136 0.57 5.18 14.21
CA ARG A 136 1.36 4.41 13.23
C ARG A 136 0.59 4.19 11.94
N ALA A 137 -0.69 3.79 12.01
CA ALA A 137 -1.53 3.58 10.83
C ALA A 137 -1.69 4.86 9.99
N VAL A 138 -1.89 6.00 10.64
CA VAL A 138 -1.98 7.30 9.92
C VAL A 138 -0.65 7.69 9.30
N LEU A 139 0.46 7.51 10.02
CA LEU A 139 1.79 7.82 9.50
C LEU A 139 2.12 6.96 8.29
N GLN A 140 1.82 5.67 8.38
CA GLN A 140 2.00 4.72 7.28
C GLN A 140 1.19 5.15 6.06
N ALA A 141 -0.10 5.39 6.20
CA ALA A 141 -0.96 5.80 5.10
C ALA A 141 -0.49 7.10 4.43
N THR A 142 -0.10 8.11 5.22
CA THR A 142 0.21 9.45 4.69
C THR A 142 1.66 9.63 4.27
N VAL A 143 2.62 8.94 4.89
CA VAL A 143 4.06 9.11 4.60
C VAL A 143 4.57 7.97 3.73
N ILE A 144 4.35 6.72 4.14
CA ILE A 144 4.90 5.55 3.44
C ILE A 144 4.07 5.23 2.19
N ASP A 145 2.74 5.22 2.31
CA ASP A 145 1.83 4.92 1.20
C ASP A 145 1.57 6.16 0.31
N GLY A 146 1.99 7.35 0.74
CA GLY A 146 1.86 8.58 -0.01
C GLY A 146 0.41 9.03 -0.25
N LEU A 147 -0.52 8.61 0.60
CA LEU A 147 -1.94 8.95 0.48
C LEU A 147 -2.21 10.39 0.95
N THR A 148 -3.11 11.06 0.27
CA THR A 148 -3.65 12.34 0.74
C THR A 148 -4.43 12.13 2.04
N THR A 149 -4.62 13.20 2.82
CA THR A 149 -5.44 13.16 4.04
C THR A 149 -6.84 12.61 3.79
N ARG A 150 -7.44 12.91 2.62
CA ARG A 150 -8.78 12.41 2.25
C ARG A 150 -8.76 10.91 1.93
N GLU A 151 -7.76 10.45 1.21
CA GLU A 151 -7.58 9.03 0.87
C GLU A 151 -7.28 8.21 2.13
N ALA A 152 -6.39 8.68 2.99
CA ALA A 152 -6.11 8.06 4.28
C ALA A 152 -7.35 8.00 5.18
N ALA A 153 -8.19 9.05 5.17
CA ALA A 153 -9.44 9.07 5.91
C ALA A 153 -10.40 7.97 5.45
N VAL A 154 -10.50 7.76 4.13
CA VAL A 154 -11.32 6.65 3.56
C VAL A 154 -10.74 5.30 3.95
N LEU A 155 -9.44 5.09 3.73
CA LEU A 155 -8.76 3.83 4.02
C LEU A 155 -8.86 3.45 5.50
N LEU A 156 -8.66 4.44 6.40
CA LEU A 156 -8.68 4.21 7.86
C LEU A 156 -10.09 4.35 8.47
N GLY A 157 -11.12 4.80 7.71
CA GLY A 157 -12.49 5.02 8.18
C GLY A 157 -12.61 6.03 9.32
N ILE A 158 -11.81 7.07 9.28
CA ILE A 158 -11.79 8.15 10.27
C ILE A 158 -11.95 9.50 9.56
N PRO A 159 -12.46 10.54 10.24
CA PRO A 159 -12.60 11.87 9.63
C PRO A 159 -11.24 12.45 9.18
N PRO A 160 -11.20 13.23 8.08
CA PRO A 160 -9.97 13.87 7.62
C PRO A 160 -9.28 14.75 8.67
N GLY A 161 -10.06 15.41 9.53
CA GLY A 161 -9.55 16.19 10.66
C GLY A 161 -8.78 15.32 11.67
N THR A 162 -9.29 14.11 11.93
CA THR A 162 -8.63 13.12 12.79
C THR A 162 -7.32 12.64 12.17
N VAL A 163 -7.28 12.42 10.85
CA VAL A 163 -6.03 12.08 10.15
C VAL A 163 -4.98 13.17 10.35
N LYS A 164 -5.35 14.45 10.13
CA LYS A 164 -4.42 15.59 10.34
C LYS A 164 -3.87 15.65 11.76
N THR A 165 -4.75 15.54 12.75
CA THR A 165 -4.37 15.62 14.17
C THR A 165 -3.46 14.45 14.56
N ARG A 166 -3.80 13.23 14.14
CA ARG A 166 -2.99 12.04 14.41
C ARG A 166 -1.63 12.10 13.70
N ALA A 167 -1.59 12.52 12.43
CA ALA A 167 -0.35 12.70 11.69
C ALA A 167 0.59 13.72 12.36
N MET A 168 0.04 14.82 12.85
CA MET A 168 0.80 15.83 13.59
C MET A 168 1.38 15.26 14.90
N ARG A 169 0.56 14.54 15.69
CA ARG A 169 1.00 13.89 16.93
C ARG A 169 2.08 12.82 16.67
N ALA A 170 1.90 12.00 15.65
CA ALA A 170 2.87 10.97 15.27
C ALA A 170 4.24 11.59 14.92
N ARG A 171 4.25 12.64 14.10
CA ARG A 171 5.49 13.35 13.73
C ARG A 171 6.16 14.01 14.94
N LYS A 172 5.37 14.57 15.87
CA LYS A 172 5.90 15.14 17.11
C LYS A 172 6.59 14.06 17.96
N GLN A 173 5.91 12.94 18.21
CA GLN A 173 6.47 11.85 19.02
C GLN A 173 7.71 11.23 18.37
N LEU A 174 7.74 11.09 17.03
CA LEU A 174 8.93 10.61 16.34
C LEU A 174 10.10 11.58 16.48
N ARG A 175 9.85 12.87 16.35
CA ARG A 175 10.91 13.88 16.53
C ARG A 175 11.48 13.86 17.93
N GLU A 176 10.63 13.76 18.95
CA GLU A 176 11.04 13.68 20.36
C GLU A 176 11.80 12.38 20.67
N ALA A 177 11.53 11.31 19.95
CA ALA A 177 12.19 10.01 20.15
C ALA A 177 13.54 9.89 19.41
N LEU A 178 13.81 10.78 18.44
CA LEU A 178 15.03 10.80 17.63
C LEU A 178 15.99 11.94 18.01
N THR A 179 15.65 12.76 19.00
CA THR A 179 16.47 13.83 19.57
C THR A 179 17.12 13.37 20.86
#